data_1963d33001ebc51d36578a39ec34d4b4
#
_entry.id   1963d33001ebc51d36578a39ec34d4b4
#
_cell.length_a   1.000
_cell.length_b   1.000
_cell.length_c   1.000
_cell.angle_alpha   90.00
_cell.angle_beta   90.00
_cell.angle_gamma   90.00
#
_symmetry.space_group_name_H-M   'P 1'
#
loop_
_entity.id
_entity.type
_entity.pdbx_description
1 polymer ?
#
loop_
_entity_poly.entity_id
_entity_poly.type
_entity_poly.pdbx_seq_one_letter_code
_entity_poly.pdbx_strand_id
1 'polypeptide(L)'
;YDMNLLWNAEEDIRSLKSLILFGVRGMAAYAHHAMMLGYADEEVNRFFAKALFAVGEDWGMDALLPIVMEVGEKNLKCMALLDKANTETYGTPTPVTVPLTVEKGPFIVITGHDLHDLKLLLEQTEGKGVNIYTHGEMLPAHGYPELKKYAHLKGNFGTAWQNQQREFADIPAPVSYTHLTLPTKLEV
;
A
#
# COMPACT_ATOMS: atom_id res chain seq x y z
N TYR A 1 17.94 -19.09 -2.08
CA TYR A 1 18.41 -18.12 -1.08
C TYR A 1 18.22 -18.70 0.33
N ASP A 2 19.29 -18.82 1.12
CA ASP A 2 19.21 -19.37 2.48
C ASP A 2 19.07 -18.25 3.50
N MET A 3 17.88 -18.07 4.03
CA MET A 3 17.57 -17.07 5.05
C MET A 3 18.30 -17.29 6.38
N ASN A 4 18.83 -18.50 6.64
CA ASN A 4 19.65 -18.74 7.82
C ASN A 4 20.92 -17.91 7.82
N LEU A 5 21.48 -17.59 6.66
CA LEU A 5 22.66 -16.70 6.55
C LEU A 5 22.35 -15.29 7.08
N LEU A 6 21.12 -14.85 6.98
CA LEU A 6 20.66 -13.57 7.53
C LEU A 6 20.34 -13.69 9.01
N TRP A 7 19.53 -14.67 9.39
CA TRP A 7 19.01 -14.77 10.76
C TRP A 7 20.08 -15.18 11.77
N ASN A 8 21.11 -15.90 11.35
CA ASN A 8 22.22 -16.35 12.20
C ASN A 8 23.45 -15.43 12.13
N ALA A 9 23.37 -14.30 11.42
CA ALA A 9 24.43 -13.30 11.41
C ALA A 9 24.57 -12.62 12.78
N GLU A 10 25.73 -11.97 12.99
CA GLU A 10 25.95 -11.10 14.11
C GLU A 10 24.86 -10.02 14.21
N GLU A 11 24.51 -9.57 15.40
CA GLU A 11 23.31 -8.76 15.68
C GLU A 11 23.24 -7.48 14.85
N ASP A 12 24.34 -6.74 14.75
CA ASP A 12 24.39 -5.49 13.99
C ASP A 12 24.25 -5.74 12.49
N ILE A 13 24.92 -6.76 11.98
CA ILE A 13 24.82 -7.18 10.56
C ILE A 13 23.41 -7.64 10.23
N ARG A 14 22.81 -8.45 11.10
CA ARG A 14 21.41 -8.90 10.96
C ARG A 14 20.45 -7.72 10.95
N SER A 15 20.66 -6.74 11.83
CA SER A 15 19.84 -5.53 11.91
C SER A 15 19.91 -4.70 10.63
N LEU A 16 21.11 -4.45 10.09
CA LEU A 16 21.29 -3.71 8.85
C LEU A 16 20.67 -4.44 7.65
N LYS A 17 20.91 -5.74 7.52
CA LYS A 17 20.31 -6.57 6.46
C LYS A 17 18.78 -6.59 6.55
N SER A 18 18.24 -6.64 7.77
CA SER A 18 16.80 -6.59 8.01
C SER A 18 16.21 -5.23 7.60
N LEU A 19 16.87 -4.12 7.93
CA LEU A 19 16.46 -2.78 7.50
C LEU A 19 16.42 -2.67 5.97
N ILE A 20 17.45 -3.18 5.27
CA ILE A 20 17.48 -3.20 3.81
C ILE A 20 16.31 -4.03 3.27
N LEU A 21 16.14 -5.26 3.78
CA LEU A 21 15.11 -6.19 3.29
C LEU A 21 13.70 -5.66 3.49
N PHE A 22 13.38 -5.14 4.68
CA PHE A 22 12.05 -4.59 4.98
C PHE A 22 11.80 -3.28 4.25
N GLY A 23 12.81 -2.41 4.12
CA GLY A 23 12.72 -1.18 3.33
C GLY A 23 12.44 -1.45 1.86
N VAL A 24 13.19 -2.38 1.26
CA VAL A 24 12.99 -2.81 -0.14
C VAL A 24 11.62 -3.46 -0.33
N ARG A 25 11.14 -4.23 0.63
CA ARG A 25 9.81 -4.86 0.58
C ARG A 25 8.69 -3.81 0.53
N GLY A 26 8.74 -2.78 1.40
CA GLY A 26 7.78 -1.68 1.35
C GLY A 26 7.87 -0.87 0.05
N MET A 27 9.11 -0.59 -0.39
CA MET A 27 9.37 0.10 -1.65
C MET A 27 8.84 -0.66 -2.86
N ALA A 28 8.95 -2.00 -2.86
CA ALA A 28 8.43 -2.84 -3.93
C ALA A 28 6.90 -2.77 -4.07
N ALA A 29 6.18 -2.63 -2.95
CA ALA A 29 4.73 -2.42 -2.97
C ALA A 29 4.37 -1.08 -3.63
N TYR A 30 5.06 0.01 -3.30
CA TYR A 30 4.86 1.31 -3.96
C TYR A 30 5.17 1.27 -5.45
N ALA A 31 6.30 0.64 -5.82
CA ALA A 31 6.68 0.47 -7.23
C ALA A 31 5.65 -0.38 -8.00
N HIS A 32 5.07 -1.40 -7.35
CA HIS A 32 4.02 -2.22 -7.94
C HIS A 32 2.76 -1.40 -8.24
N HIS A 33 2.27 -0.60 -7.29
CA HIS A 33 1.12 0.27 -7.52
C HIS A 33 1.36 1.27 -8.65
N ALA A 34 2.55 1.88 -8.71
CA ALA A 34 2.91 2.76 -9.82
C ALA A 34 2.94 2.00 -11.17
N MET A 35 3.50 0.80 -11.18
CA MET A 35 3.58 -0.05 -12.38
C MET A 35 2.20 -0.45 -12.90
N MET A 36 1.24 -0.75 -12.03
CA MET A 36 -0.14 -1.06 -12.43
C MET A 36 -0.83 0.11 -13.14
N LEU A 37 -0.37 1.34 -12.90
CA LEU A 37 -0.81 2.55 -13.57
C LEU A 37 0.05 2.92 -14.80
N GLY A 38 1.02 2.07 -15.17
CA GLY A 38 1.89 2.30 -16.33
C GLY A 38 3.13 3.14 -16.04
N TYR A 39 3.46 3.37 -14.76
CA TYR A 39 4.63 4.17 -14.34
C TYR A 39 5.75 3.27 -13.82
N ALA A 40 6.96 3.51 -14.28
CA ALA A 40 8.16 2.81 -13.81
C ALA A 40 9.37 3.76 -13.77
N ASP A 41 10.31 3.48 -12.88
CA ASP A 41 11.61 4.17 -12.82
C ASP A 41 12.72 3.13 -12.83
N GLU A 42 13.61 3.22 -13.83
CA GLU A 42 14.66 2.22 -14.05
C GLU A 42 15.71 2.26 -12.94
N GLU A 43 15.98 3.41 -12.35
CA GLU A 43 16.93 3.53 -11.23
C GLU A 43 16.39 2.83 -9.98
N VAL A 44 15.09 3.01 -9.69
CA VAL A 44 14.40 2.29 -8.61
C VAL A 44 14.45 0.77 -8.88
N ASN A 45 14.16 0.36 -10.11
CA ASN A 45 14.16 -1.07 -10.47
C ASN A 45 15.55 -1.71 -10.34
N ARG A 46 16.60 -1.02 -10.77
CA ARG A 46 17.99 -1.50 -10.62
C ARG A 46 18.40 -1.60 -9.15
N PHE A 47 17.90 -0.67 -8.32
CA PHE A 47 18.24 -0.67 -6.91
C PHE A 47 17.68 -1.88 -6.17
N PHE A 48 16.52 -2.42 -6.54
CA PHE A 48 16.02 -3.66 -5.96
C PHE A 48 17.02 -4.82 -6.09
N ALA A 49 17.58 -5.00 -7.28
CA ALA A 49 18.58 -6.05 -7.50
C ALA A 49 19.85 -5.81 -6.67
N LYS A 50 20.35 -4.57 -6.62
CA LYS A 50 21.51 -4.18 -5.81
C LYS A 50 21.30 -4.45 -4.32
N ALA A 51 20.14 -4.04 -3.79
CA ALA A 51 19.83 -4.21 -2.38
C ALA A 51 19.67 -5.68 -1.98
N LEU A 52 18.96 -6.47 -2.79
CA LEU A 52 18.81 -7.90 -2.55
C LEU A 52 20.15 -8.65 -2.66
N PHE A 53 21.01 -8.25 -3.61
CA PHE A 53 22.36 -8.78 -3.70
C PHE A 53 23.15 -8.49 -2.41
N ALA A 54 23.15 -7.23 -1.92
CA ALA A 54 23.85 -6.85 -0.69
C ALA A 54 23.39 -7.66 0.55
N VAL A 55 22.08 -7.95 0.65
CA VAL A 55 21.56 -8.80 1.74
C VAL A 55 22.10 -10.23 1.66
N GLY A 56 22.35 -10.75 0.45
CA GLY A 56 22.89 -12.10 0.22
C GLY A 56 24.37 -12.25 0.48
N GLU A 57 25.13 -11.16 0.47
CA GLU A 57 26.58 -11.18 0.60
C GLU A 57 27.06 -11.19 2.06
N ASP A 58 28.28 -11.68 2.29
CA ASP A 58 28.94 -11.63 3.59
C ASP A 58 29.69 -10.29 3.77
N TRP A 59 28.89 -9.21 3.86
CA TRP A 59 29.38 -7.85 3.99
C TRP A 59 29.35 -7.38 5.45
N GLY A 60 30.40 -6.64 5.85
CA GLY A 60 30.45 -5.94 7.14
C GLY A 60 29.63 -4.64 7.16
N MET A 61 29.59 -4.02 8.33
CA MET A 61 28.83 -2.76 8.58
C MET A 61 29.20 -1.65 7.61
N ASP A 62 30.49 -1.45 7.33
CA ASP A 62 30.98 -0.38 6.45
C ASP A 62 30.43 -0.48 5.01
N ALA A 63 30.14 -1.71 4.54
CA ALA A 63 29.56 -1.94 3.23
C ALA A 63 28.03 -1.90 3.26
N LEU A 64 27.39 -2.34 4.35
CA LEU A 64 25.93 -2.41 4.46
C LEU A 64 25.27 -1.04 4.80
N LEU A 65 25.91 -0.22 5.63
CA LEU A 65 25.35 1.07 6.03
C LEU A 65 25.09 2.02 4.84
N PRO A 66 25.98 2.16 3.85
CA PRO A 66 25.70 2.91 2.65
C PRO A 66 24.45 2.40 1.89
N ILE A 67 24.23 1.08 1.85
CA ILE A 67 23.04 0.50 1.21
C ILE A 67 21.76 0.86 1.99
N VAL A 68 21.80 0.84 3.33
CA VAL A 68 20.66 1.28 4.16
C VAL A 68 20.30 2.73 3.86
N MET A 69 21.29 3.62 3.75
CA MET A 69 21.06 5.03 3.41
C MET A 69 20.48 5.18 1.99
N GLU A 70 20.98 4.39 1.05
CA GLU A 70 20.49 4.38 -0.33
C GLU A 70 19.05 3.84 -0.43
N VAL A 71 18.64 2.90 0.43
CA VAL A 71 17.21 2.48 0.54
C VAL A 71 16.33 3.70 0.81
N GLY A 72 16.70 4.55 1.76
CA GLY A 72 15.95 5.78 2.05
C GLY A 72 15.85 6.72 0.85
N GLU A 73 16.98 6.98 0.19
CA GLU A 73 17.02 7.84 -1.01
C GLU A 73 16.15 7.29 -2.15
N LYS A 74 16.29 6.01 -2.47
CA LYS A 74 15.52 5.40 -3.56
C LYS A 74 14.04 5.24 -3.20
N ASN A 75 13.72 5.07 -1.91
CA ASN A 75 12.34 5.06 -1.47
C ASN A 75 11.66 6.42 -1.66
N LEU A 76 12.33 7.53 -1.35
CA LEU A 76 11.80 8.87 -1.66
C LEU A 76 11.47 9.02 -3.14
N LYS A 77 12.34 8.55 -4.03
CA LYS A 77 12.11 8.57 -5.48
C LYS A 77 10.93 7.68 -5.88
N CYS A 78 10.83 6.49 -5.27
CA CYS A 78 9.72 5.56 -5.50
C CYS A 78 8.38 6.15 -5.02
N MET A 79 8.34 6.80 -3.86
CA MET A 79 7.14 7.47 -3.36
C MET A 79 6.71 8.63 -4.27
N ALA A 80 7.66 9.44 -4.76
CA ALA A 80 7.37 10.49 -5.71
C ALA A 80 6.83 9.94 -7.05
N LEU A 81 7.33 8.79 -7.49
CA LEU A 81 6.80 8.09 -8.66
C LEU A 81 5.34 7.65 -8.45
N LEU A 82 5.03 7.08 -7.29
CA LEU A 82 3.66 6.68 -6.95
C LEU A 82 2.72 7.87 -6.82
N ASP A 83 3.17 8.95 -6.17
CA ASP A 83 2.39 10.19 -6.08
C ASP A 83 2.06 10.74 -7.47
N LYS A 84 3.05 10.79 -8.36
CA LYS A 84 2.85 11.17 -9.76
C LYS A 84 1.85 10.25 -10.45
N ALA A 85 2.00 8.94 -10.32
CA ALA A 85 1.10 7.95 -10.94
C ALA A 85 -0.34 8.14 -10.47
N ASN A 86 -0.55 8.31 -9.16
CA ASN A 86 -1.88 8.52 -8.58
C ASN A 86 -2.49 9.87 -8.99
N THR A 87 -1.72 10.95 -8.92
CA THR A 87 -2.25 12.30 -9.21
C THR A 87 -2.52 12.51 -10.70
N GLU A 88 -1.72 11.94 -11.58
CA GLU A 88 -1.98 11.98 -13.03
C GLU A 88 -3.16 11.08 -13.44
N THR A 89 -3.39 9.97 -12.71
CA THR A 89 -4.49 9.03 -13.01
C THR A 89 -5.81 9.44 -12.39
N TYR A 90 -5.80 9.89 -11.13
CA TYR A 90 -7.02 10.15 -10.35
C TYR A 90 -7.28 11.64 -10.07
N GLY A 91 -6.37 12.50 -10.49
CA GLY A 91 -6.38 13.95 -10.21
C GLY A 91 -5.73 14.29 -8.88
N THR A 92 -5.40 15.56 -8.70
CA THR A 92 -4.81 16.05 -7.44
C THR A 92 -5.85 16.00 -6.33
N PRO A 93 -5.56 15.37 -5.18
CA PRO A 93 -6.51 15.30 -4.06
C PRO A 93 -6.89 16.68 -3.56
N THR A 94 -8.16 16.83 -3.23
CA THR A 94 -8.70 18.07 -2.65
C THR A 94 -9.38 17.76 -1.32
N PRO A 95 -9.42 18.71 -0.37
CA PRO A 95 -10.16 18.53 0.88
C PRO A 95 -11.60 18.11 0.63
N VAL A 96 -12.10 17.16 1.42
CA VAL A 96 -13.45 16.61 1.30
C VAL A 96 -13.95 16.22 2.69
N THR A 97 -15.26 16.36 2.91
CA THR A 97 -15.93 15.81 4.10
C THR A 97 -16.37 14.39 3.77
N VAL A 98 -15.93 13.41 4.55
CA VAL A 98 -16.24 11.99 4.37
C VAL A 98 -17.22 11.56 5.46
N PRO A 99 -18.45 11.13 5.13
CA PRO A 99 -19.37 10.56 6.10
C PRO A 99 -18.83 9.29 6.76
N LEU A 100 -19.06 9.14 8.06
CA LEU A 100 -18.70 7.95 8.83
C LEU A 100 -19.93 7.11 9.19
N THR A 101 -21.08 7.43 8.62
CA THR A 101 -22.33 6.70 8.82
C THR A 101 -22.69 5.86 7.60
N VAL A 102 -23.29 4.71 7.85
CA VAL A 102 -23.72 3.79 6.77
C VAL A 102 -25.18 4.08 6.43
N GLU A 103 -25.46 4.31 5.15
CA GLU A 103 -26.83 4.48 4.63
C GLU A 103 -27.53 3.11 4.55
N LYS A 104 -28.86 3.14 4.60
CA LYS A 104 -29.67 1.93 4.43
C LYS A 104 -29.52 1.38 3.01
N GLY A 105 -29.29 0.10 2.88
CA GLY A 105 -29.19 -0.62 1.61
C GLY A 105 -28.00 -1.56 1.56
N PRO A 106 -27.84 -2.33 0.48
CA PRO A 106 -26.68 -3.19 0.31
C PRO A 106 -25.41 -2.37 0.14
N PHE A 107 -24.33 -2.84 0.75
CA PHE A 107 -23.04 -2.15 0.64
C PHE A 107 -21.86 -3.14 0.65
N ILE A 108 -20.72 -2.65 0.19
CA ILE A 108 -19.42 -3.34 0.23
C ILE A 108 -18.45 -2.42 0.99
N VAL A 109 -17.65 -3.01 1.87
CA VAL A 109 -16.50 -2.32 2.48
C VAL A 109 -15.24 -2.72 1.74
N ILE A 110 -14.42 -1.75 1.35
CA ILE A 110 -13.11 -1.96 0.72
C ILE A 110 -12.01 -1.41 1.61
N THR A 111 -11.00 -2.23 1.90
CA THR A 111 -9.85 -1.86 2.71
C THR A 111 -8.55 -2.20 2.00
N GLY A 112 -7.44 -1.59 2.41
CA GLY A 112 -6.12 -1.76 1.81
C GLY A 112 -5.56 -0.44 1.28
N HIS A 113 -4.77 -0.49 0.19
CA HIS A 113 -4.03 0.67 -0.31
C HIS A 113 -4.17 0.89 -1.82
N ASP A 114 -4.69 -0.09 -2.57
CA ASP A 114 -4.72 -0.02 -4.03
C ASP A 114 -5.92 0.79 -4.55
N LEU A 115 -5.64 1.99 -5.08
CA LEU A 115 -6.65 2.84 -5.69
C LEU A 115 -7.16 2.30 -7.04
N HIS A 116 -6.36 1.47 -7.73
CA HIS A 116 -6.76 0.84 -8.97
C HIS A 116 -7.88 -0.17 -8.74
N ASP A 117 -7.72 -1.04 -7.75
CA ASP A 117 -8.75 -1.99 -7.35
C ASP A 117 -10.03 -1.28 -6.90
N LEU A 118 -9.91 -0.19 -6.13
CA LEU A 118 -11.08 0.62 -5.76
C LEU A 118 -11.80 1.17 -7.00
N LYS A 119 -11.05 1.71 -7.96
CA LYS A 119 -11.64 2.22 -9.20
C LYS A 119 -12.39 1.13 -9.96
N LEU A 120 -11.78 -0.05 -10.13
CA LEU A 120 -12.44 -1.19 -10.78
C LEU A 120 -13.72 -1.61 -10.06
N LEU A 121 -13.71 -1.63 -8.72
CA LEU A 121 -14.89 -1.93 -7.93
C LEU A 121 -16.00 -0.88 -8.16
N LEU A 122 -15.64 0.40 -8.16
CA LEU A 122 -16.58 1.49 -8.42
C LEU A 122 -17.20 1.37 -9.84
N GLU A 123 -16.39 1.11 -10.85
CA GLU A 123 -16.87 0.89 -12.23
C GLU A 123 -17.81 -0.32 -12.32
N GLN A 124 -17.46 -1.43 -11.66
CA GLN A 124 -18.28 -2.65 -11.67
C GLN A 124 -19.63 -2.49 -10.96
N THR A 125 -19.70 -1.63 -9.96
CA THR A 125 -20.89 -1.48 -9.09
C THR A 125 -21.74 -0.26 -9.45
N GLU A 126 -21.30 0.57 -10.39
CA GLU A 126 -22.05 1.74 -10.82
C GLU A 126 -23.44 1.36 -11.34
N GLY A 127 -24.47 2.06 -10.86
CA GLY A 127 -25.86 1.82 -11.24
C GLY A 127 -26.49 0.53 -10.70
N LYS A 128 -25.77 -0.27 -9.90
CA LYS A 128 -26.29 -1.56 -9.35
C LYS A 128 -26.99 -1.44 -8.01
N GLY A 129 -27.13 -0.23 -7.46
CA GLY A 129 -27.79 0.00 -6.18
C GLY A 129 -27.00 -0.50 -4.95
N VAL A 130 -25.70 -0.67 -5.09
CA VAL A 130 -24.77 -1.08 -4.01
C VAL A 130 -23.92 0.12 -3.61
N ASN A 131 -23.87 0.44 -2.34
CA ASN A 131 -23.01 1.49 -1.81
C ASN A 131 -21.60 0.96 -1.50
N ILE A 132 -20.58 1.79 -1.70
CA ILE A 132 -19.18 1.46 -1.38
C ILE A 132 -18.72 2.34 -0.23
N TYR A 133 -18.08 1.71 0.76
CA TYR A 133 -17.43 2.38 1.88
C TYR A 133 -15.96 1.96 1.94
N THR A 134 -15.09 2.94 2.09
CA THR A 134 -13.67 2.66 2.37
C THR A 134 -13.48 2.30 3.84
N HIS A 135 -12.34 1.72 4.18
CA HIS A 135 -11.94 1.44 5.56
C HIS A 135 -10.46 1.76 5.75
N GLY A 136 -10.11 2.25 6.93
CA GLY A 136 -8.72 2.47 7.35
C GLY A 136 -7.97 3.40 6.41
N GLU A 137 -6.85 2.93 5.88
CA GLU A 137 -5.95 3.75 5.05
C GLU A 137 -6.45 3.99 3.63
N MET A 138 -7.60 3.44 3.25
CA MET A 138 -8.27 3.78 2.00
C MET A 138 -9.04 5.12 2.07
N LEU A 139 -9.18 5.71 3.26
CA LEU A 139 -9.85 7.01 3.46
C LEU A 139 -9.38 8.13 2.52
N PRO A 140 -8.08 8.31 2.23
CA PRO A 140 -7.59 9.34 1.30
C PRO A 140 -8.17 9.23 -0.12
N ALA A 141 -8.69 8.08 -0.52
CA ALA A 141 -9.31 7.88 -1.84
C ALA A 141 -10.43 8.88 -2.14
N HIS A 142 -11.17 9.31 -1.10
CA HIS A 142 -12.24 10.29 -1.24
C HIS A 142 -11.77 11.70 -1.67
N GLY A 143 -10.49 12.00 -1.53
CA GLY A 143 -9.91 13.26 -1.99
C GLY A 143 -9.67 13.33 -3.51
N TYR A 144 -9.54 12.18 -4.17
CA TYR A 144 -9.22 12.13 -5.60
C TYR A 144 -10.43 12.41 -6.49
N PRO A 145 -10.37 13.40 -7.40
CA PRO A 145 -11.50 13.78 -8.26
C PRO A 145 -12.12 12.63 -9.04
N GLU A 146 -11.28 11.78 -9.65
CA GLU A 146 -11.73 10.67 -10.49
C GLU A 146 -12.36 9.52 -9.70
N LEU A 147 -12.13 9.43 -8.40
CA LEU A 147 -12.77 8.44 -7.53
C LEU A 147 -14.03 9.00 -6.86
N LYS A 148 -13.97 10.23 -6.35
CA LYS A 148 -15.13 10.85 -5.69
C LYS A 148 -16.28 11.19 -6.62
N LYS A 149 -16.10 11.16 -7.95
CA LYS A 149 -17.19 11.36 -8.91
C LYS A 149 -18.26 10.26 -8.87
N TYR A 150 -17.92 9.08 -8.36
CA TYR A 150 -18.85 7.97 -8.22
C TYR A 150 -19.82 8.22 -7.04
N ALA A 151 -21.08 8.49 -7.34
CA ALA A 151 -22.08 8.88 -6.32
C ALA A 151 -22.36 7.78 -5.27
N HIS A 152 -22.03 6.52 -5.57
CA HIS A 152 -22.16 5.39 -4.65
C HIS A 152 -20.92 5.12 -3.79
N LEU A 153 -19.83 5.87 -3.96
CA LEU A 153 -18.74 5.95 -2.98
C LEU A 153 -19.19 6.87 -1.85
N LYS A 154 -19.76 6.29 -0.78
CA LYS A 154 -20.56 7.02 0.21
C LYS A 154 -19.76 7.60 1.36
N GLY A 155 -18.81 6.85 1.89
CA GLY A 155 -18.09 7.26 3.08
C GLY A 155 -17.04 6.25 3.53
N ASN A 156 -16.62 6.40 4.78
CA ASN A 156 -15.65 5.52 5.40
C ASN A 156 -16.31 4.72 6.53
N PHE A 157 -16.11 3.41 6.51
CA PHE A 157 -16.57 2.47 7.51
C PHE A 157 -15.47 2.25 8.55
N GLY A 158 -15.80 2.29 9.82
CA GLY A 158 -14.86 1.99 10.89
C GLY A 158 -13.74 3.02 11.06
N THR A 159 -12.63 2.58 11.61
CA THR A 159 -11.52 3.43 12.02
C THR A 159 -10.20 2.97 11.40
N ALA A 160 -9.27 2.43 12.22
CA ALA A 160 -7.94 2.02 11.78
C ALA A 160 -7.85 0.49 11.60
N TRP A 161 -6.94 0.06 10.75
CA TRP A 161 -6.78 -1.34 10.37
C TRP A 161 -6.62 -2.30 11.57
N GLN A 162 -5.97 -1.89 12.66
CA GLN A 162 -5.82 -2.72 13.86
C GLN A 162 -7.15 -3.01 14.58
N ASN A 163 -8.22 -2.28 14.28
CA ASN A 163 -9.55 -2.48 14.83
C ASN A 163 -10.44 -3.39 13.98
N GLN A 164 -9.96 -3.82 12.80
CA GLN A 164 -10.75 -4.55 11.80
C GLN A 164 -11.43 -5.81 12.34
N GLN A 165 -10.78 -6.58 13.22
CA GLN A 165 -11.37 -7.80 13.79
C GLN A 165 -12.67 -7.51 14.55
N ARG A 166 -12.71 -6.38 15.26
CA ARG A 166 -13.90 -5.96 15.99
C ARG A 166 -14.91 -5.26 15.07
N GLU A 167 -14.44 -4.45 14.15
CA GLU A 167 -15.28 -3.64 13.27
C GLU A 167 -15.96 -4.45 12.17
N PHE A 168 -15.34 -5.55 11.74
CA PHE A 168 -15.92 -6.46 10.74
C PHE A 168 -16.65 -7.64 11.35
N ALA A 169 -16.67 -7.79 12.70
CA ALA A 169 -17.46 -8.81 13.34
C ALA A 169 -18.95 -8.58 13.05
N ASP A 170 -19.61 -9.63 12.55
CA ASP A 170 -21.06 -9.64 12.25
C ASP A 170 -21.53 -8.53 11.27
N ILE A 171 -20.62 -7.97 10.47
CA ILE A 171 -20.98 -6.99 9.45
C ILE A 171 -21.89 -7.64 8.38
N PRO A 172 -23.07 -7.06 8.06
CA PRO A 172 -23.98 -7.61 7.06
C PRO A 172 -23.57 -7.21 5.63
N ALA A 173 -22.28 -7.27 5.31
CA ALA A 173 -21.72 -6.83 4.02
C ALA A 173 -20.44 -7.61 3.71
N PRO A 174 -20.12 -7.85 2.43
CA PRO A 174 -18.80 -8.33 2.05
C PRO A 174 -17.73 -7.28 2.32
N VAL A 175 -16.54 -7.75 2.72
CA VAL A 175 -15.34 -6.95 2.87
C VAL A 175 -14.35 -7.35 1.77
N SER A 176 -13.96 -6.40 0.93
CA SER A 176 -12.95 -6.59 -0.11
C SER A 176 -11.62 -6.04 0.37
N TYR A 177 -10.57 -6.87 0.30
CA TYR A 177 -9.20 -6.46 0.58
C TYR A 177 -8.48 -6.19 -0.73
N THR A 178 -7.95 -4.99 -0.87
CA THR A 178 -7.03 -4.66 -1.97
C THR A 178 -5.59 -5.03 -1.59
N HIS A 179 -4.65 -4.83 -2.49
CA HIS A 179 -3.24 -5.02 -2.20
C HIS A 179 -2.79 -4.18 -1.00
N LEU A 180 -2.21 -4.84 0.02
CA LEU A 180 -1.71 -4.20 1.23
C LEU A 180 -0.22 -3.91 1.09
N THR A 181 0.16 -2.65 1.29
CA THR A 181 1.57 -2.22 1.31
C THR A 181 2.26 -2.46 2.64
N LEU A 182 1.51 -2.82 3.68
CA LEU A 182 2.05 -3.09 5.00
C LEU A 182 2.67 -4.49 5.07
N PRO A 183 3.84 -4.64 5.70
CA PRO A 183 4.45 -5.94 5.96
C PRO A 183 3.75 -6.67 7.10
N THR A 184 2.44 -6.75 7.06
CA THR A 184 1.66 -7.42 8.09
C THR A 184 1.58 -8.91 7.83
N LYS A 185 1.96 -9.69 8.82
CA LYS A 185 1.59 -11.08 8.92
C LYS A 185 0.10 -11.11 9.26
N LEU A 186 -0.75 -11.28 8.27
CA LEU A 186 -2.15 -11.62 8.49
C LEU A 186 -2.18 -13.07 8.97
N GLU A 187 -2.30 -13.24 10.28
CA GLU A 187 -2.79 -14.48 10.83
C GLU A 187 -4.32 -14.39 10.77
N VAL A 188 -4.88 -15.10 9.81
CA VAL A 188 -6.32 -15.37 9.75
C VAL A 188 -6.62 -16.52 10.68
#